data_2d9f5949195a48a1d63c452541143e74
#
_entry.id   2d9f5949195a48a1d63c452541143e74
#
_cell.length_a   1.000
_cell.length_b   1.000
_cell.length_c   1.000
_cell.angle_alpha   90.00
_cell.angle_beta   90.00
_cell.angle_gamma   90.00
#
_symmetry.space_group_name_H-M   'P 1'
#
loop_
_entity.id
_entity.type
_entity.pdbx_description
1 polymer ?
#
loop_
_entity_poly.entity_id
_entity_poly.type
_entity_poly.pdbx_seq_one_letter_code
_entity_poly.pdbx_strand_id
1 'polypeptide(L)'
;MRPAGPPAVEDVEARAARLGITPDRVLREYRRIAFANLRHILNWDGEGMEVKPAKDLSEDDVAAIAEIVEAAGTGKPYRVKLYDKKAALDAIARYLGMLPKPAPTEDEPTQDGGEDPREFLKRELSRLAARGPEE
;
A
#
# COMPACT_ATOMS: atom_id res chain seq x y z
N MET A 1 -25.50 -32.64 5.41
CA MET A 1 -24.56 -31.53 5.29
C MET A 1 -24.53 -31.09 3.83
N ARG A 2 -24.88 -29.88 3.59
CA ARG A 2 -24.99 -29.36 2.26
C ARG A 2 -23.60 -29.07 1.70
N PRO A 3 -23.20 -29.66 0.56
CA PRO A 3 -21.96 -29.25 -0.05
C PRO A 3 -22.05 -27.76 -0.36
N ALA A 4 -21.07 -27.02 0.06
CA ALA A 4 -21.01 -25.62 -0.30
C ALA A 4 -21.06 -25.53 -1.82
N GLY A 5 -22.03 -24.83 -2.35
CA GLY A 5 -21.97 -24.39 -3.72
C GLY A 5 -20.70 -23.61 -3.97
N PRO A 6 -20.44 -23.15 -5.20
CA PRO A 6 -19.30 -22.30 -5.45
C PRO A 6 -19.33 -21.18 -4.42
N PRO A 7 -18.20 -20.89 -3.77
CA PRO A 7 -18.19 -19.89 -2.72
C PRO A 7 -18.78 -18.61 -3.27
N ALA A 8 -19.79 -18.10 -2.58
CA ALA A 8 -20.29 -16.78 -2.86
C ALA A 8 -19.08 -15.86 -2.96
N VAL A 9 -19.05 -14.97 -3.93
CA VAL A 9 -17.97 -14.01 -4.06
C VAL A 9 -17.89 -13.28 -2.74
N GLU A 10 -16.88 -13.65 -1.95
CA GLU A 10 -16.63 -13.03 -0.67
C GLU A 10 -16.30 -11.57 -0.94
N ASP A 11 -16.97 -10.67 -0.23
CA ASP A 11 -16.65 -9.27 -0.38
C ASP A 11 -15.23 -8.99 0.11
N VAL A 12 -14.62 -7.94 -0.40
CA VAL A 12 -13.20 -7.61 -0.11
C VAL A 12 -12.97 -7.42 1.38
N GLU A 13 -13.89 -6.77 2.08
CA GLU A 13 -13.77 -6.53 3.52
C GLU A 13 -13.84 -7.83 4.32
N ALA A 14 -14.75 -8.72 3.96
CA ALA A 14 -14.88 -10.01 4.61
C ALA A 14 -13.64 -10.87 4.40
N ARG A 15 -13.11 -10.86 3.19
CA ARG A 15 -11.86 -11.56 2.88
C ARG A 15 -10.70 -11.00 3.67
N ALA A 16 -10.55 -9.69 3.70
CA ALA A 16 -9.49 -9.05 4.44
C ALA A 16 -9.58 -9.38 5.93
N ALA A 17 -10.77 -9.29 6.52
CA ALA A 17 -11.00 -9.63 7.92
C ALA A 17 -10.61 -11.08 8.22
N ARG A 18 -11.00 -12.00 7.35
CA ARG A 18 -10.67 -13.43 7.50
C ARG A 18 -9.16 -13.67 7.48
N LEU A 19 -8.43 -12.89 6.72
CA LEU A 19 -6.97 -12.97 6.61
C LEU A 19 -6.25 -12.14 7.69
N GLY A 20 -6.99 -11.54 8.61
CA GLY A 20 -6.43 -10.71 9.66
C GLY A 20 -5.94 -9.35 9.20
N ILE A 21 -6.42 -8.90 8.05
CA ILE A 21 -6.08 -7.59 7.49
C ILE A 21 -7.22 -6.64 7.82
N THR A 22 -6.98 -5.74 8.75
CA THR A 22 -7.98 -4.75 9.14
C THR A 22 -7.52 -3.35 8.72
N PRO A 23 -8.44 -2.39 8.54
CA PRO A 23 -8.07 -1.01 8.27
C PRO A 23 -7.09 -0.45 9.31
N ASP A 24 -7.32 -0.74 10.58
CA ASP A 24 -6.44 -0.29 11.66
C ASP A 24 -5.03 -0.85 11.51
N ARG A 25 -4.92 -2.11 11.15
CA ARG A 25 -3.62 -2.75 10.96
C ARG A 25 -2.86 -2.16 9.76
N VAL A 26 -3.56 -1.91 8.67
CA VAL A 26 -2.98 -1.29 7.48
C VAL A 26 -2.53 0.14 7.79
N LEU A 27 -3.38 0.91 8.45
CA LEU A 27 -3.04 2.29 8.84
C LEU A 27 -1.85 2.33 9.80
N ARG A 28 -1.74 1.35 10.69
CA ARG A 28 -0.60 1.25 11.60
C ARG A 28 0.70 1.02 10.85
N GLU A 29 0.71 0.18 9.82
CA GLU A 29 1.89 -0.03 8.99
C GLU A 29 2.26 1.21 8.19
N TYR A 30 1.27 1.89 7.61
CA TYR A 30 1.52 3.18 6.95
C TYR A 30 2.08 4.21 7.93
N ARG A 31 1.55 4.27 9.14
CA ARG A 31 2.03 5.19 10.17
C ARG A 31 3.49 4.98 10.49
N ARG A 32 3.93 3.73 10.59
CA ARG A 32 5.33 3.39 10.88
C ARG A 32 6.27 3.98 9.83
N ILE A 33 5.88 3.92 8.57
CA ILE A 33 6.67 4.47 7.46
C ILE A 33 6.54 5.99 7.42
N ALA A 34 5.32 6.50 7.52
CA ALA A 34 5.01 7.92 7.36
C ALA A 34 5.65 8.79 8.44
N PHE A 35 5.77 8.27 9.65
CA PHE A 35 6.32 9.01 10.79
C PHE A 35 7.69 8.49 11.23
N ALA A 36 8.34 7.69 10.38
CA ALA A 36 9.70 7.25 10.62
C ALA A 36 10.65 8.43 10.71
N ASN A 37 11.57 8.36 11.64
CA ASN A 37 12.54 9.41 11.85
C ASN A 37 13.95 8.80 11.78
N LEU A 38 14.76 9.34 10.89
CA LEU A 38 16.09 8.83 10.66
C LEU A 38 16.98 8.91 11.93
N ARG A 39 16.71 9.87 12.80
CA ARG A 39 17.44 9.99 14.08
C ARG A 39 17.19 8.84 15.03
N HIS A 40 16.08 8.13 14.87
CA HIS A 40 15.81 6.94 15.67
C HIS A 40 16.63 5.74 15.21
N ILE A 41 17.09 5.75 13.97
CA ILE A 41 17.77 4.63 13.33
C ILE A 41 19.27 4.83 13.28
N LEU A 42 19.71 6.08 13.05
CA LEU A 42 21.11 6.43 12.90
C LEU A 42 21.58 7.33 14.02
N ASN A 43 22.79 7.08 14.44
CA ASN A 43 23.58 8.07 15.18
C ASN A 43 24.50 8.74 14.17
N TRP A 44 24.43 10.04 14.06
CA TRP A 44 25.47 10.77 13.35
C TRP A 44 25.86 12.01 14.14
N ASP A 45 27.16 12.19 14.23
CA ASP A 45 27.77 13.36 14.82
C ASP A 45 28.78 13.92 13.82
N GLY A 46 29.61 14.87 14.23
CA GLY A 46 30.63 15.46 13.35
C GLY A 46 31.72 14.49 12.92
N GLU A 47 31.77 13.30 13.49
CA GLU A 47 32.84 12.33 13.24
C GLU A 47 32.41 11.13 12.42
N GLY A 48 31.12 10.94 12.19
CA GLY A 48 30.64 9.80 11.40
C GLY A 48 29.19 9.49 11.58
N MET A 49 28.79 8.42 10.92
CA MET A 49 27.41 7.96 10.89
C MET A 49 27.39 6.46 11.18
N GLU A 50 26.53 6.05 12.07
CA GLU A 50 26.47 4.68 12.52
C GLU A 50 25.01 4.26 12.69
N VAL A 51 24.65 3.08 12.19
CA VAL A 51 23.32 2.50 12.39
C VAL A 51 23.25 1.99 13.83
N LYS A 52 22.21 2.34 14.53
CA LYS A 52 21.99 1.86 15.89
C LYS A 52 21.87 0.33 15.91
N PRO A 53 22.34 -0.36 16.96
CA PRO A 53 22.13 -1.78 17.11
C PRO A 53 20.64 -2.12 17.08
N ALA A 54 20.31 -3.29 16.57
CA ALA A 54 18.91 -3.74 16.47
C ALA A 54 18.18 -3.69 17.82
N LYS A 55 18.87 -3.94 18.90
CA LYS A 55 18.30 -3.88 20.26
C LYS A 55 17.81 -2.48 20.67
N ASP A 56 18.36 -1.45 20.05
CA ASP A 56 18.00 -0.05 20.31
C ASP A 56 16.96 0.49 19.33
N LEU A 57 16.52 -0.33 18.38
CA LEU A 57 15.49 0.03 17.41
C LEU A 57 14.15 -0.53 17.86
N SER A 58 13.11 0.29 17.78
CA SER A 58 11.74 -0.16 18.05
C SER A 58 11.21 -0.96 16.85
N GLU A 59 10.10 -1.66 17.06
CA GLU A 59 9.41 -2.34 15.95
C GLU A 59 8.98 -1.35 14.87
N ASP A 60 8.57 -0.16 15.28
CA ASP A 60 8.18 0.89 14.34
C ASP A 60 9.38 1.33 13.48
N ASP A 61 10.54 1.48 14.10
CA ASP A 61 11.75 1.85 13.37
C ASP A 61 12.15 0.77 12.37
N VAL A 62 12.15 -0.48 12.81
CA VAL A 62 12.53 -1.62 11.96
C VAL A 62 11.56 -1.76 10.79
N ALA A 63 10.26 -1.56 11.03
CA ALA A 63 9.25 -1.68 9.99
C ALA A 63 9.43 -0.64 8.88
N ALA A 64 10.07 0.48 9.17
CA ALA A 64 10.33 1.53 8.18
C ALA A 64 11.56 1.27 7.31
N ILE A 65 12.38 0.29 7.66
CA ILE A 65 13.60 -0.04 6.92
C ILE A 65 13.25 -0.94 5.73
N ALA A 66 13.58 -0.48 4.53
CA ALA A 66 13.35 -1.24 3.30
C ALA A 66 14.53 -2.16 2.97
N GLU A 67 15.73 -1.70 3.24
CA GLU A 67 16.94 -2.43 2.84
C GLU A 67 18.11 -2.05 3.74
N ILE A 68 18.90 -3.04 4.09
CA ILE A 68 20.20 -2.85 4.76
C ILE A 68 21.22 -3.61 3.94
N VAL A 69 22.28 -2.90 3.51
CA VAL A 69 23.40 -3.52 2.78
C VAL A 69 24.61 -3.48 3.69
N GLU A 70 25.23 -4.63 3.86
CA GLU A 70 26.45 -4.80 4.65
C GLU A 70 27.68 -4.52 3.77
N ALA A 71 28.64 -3.81 4.33
CA ALA A 71 29.94 -3.70 3.69
C ALA A 71 30.63 -5.08 3.74
N ALA A 72 31.15 -5.52 2.60
CA ALA A 72 31.66 -6.88 2.41
C ALA A 72 32.60 -7.34 3.55
N GLY A 73 32.18 -8.37 4.26
CA GLY A 73 33.00 -9.05 5.29
C GLY A 73 33.18 -8.30 6.60
N THR A 74 32.54 -7.15 6.77
CA THR A 74 32.75 -6.32 7.98
C THR A 74 31.68 -6.46 9.05
N GLY A 75 30.52 -7.01 8.71
CA GLY A 75 29.37 -7.00 9.61
C GLY A 75 28.79 -5.61 9.88
N LYS A 76 29.31 -4.58 9.22
CA LYS A 76 28.84 -3.22 9.39
C LYS A 76 27.94 -2.77 8.27
N PRO A 77 26.81 -2.11 8.58
CA PRO A 77 25.93 -1.59 7.53
C PRO A 77 26.68 -0.55 6.69
N TYR A 78 26.60 -0.72 5.39
CA TYR A 78 27.14 0.23 4.43
C TYR A 78 26.06 1.19 3.95
N ARG A 79 24.85 0.69 3.78
CA ARG A 79 23.72 1.48 3.31
C ARG A 79 22.44 1.03 4.00
N VAL A 80 21.66 2.00 4.44
CA VAL A 80 20.32 1.76 4.95
C VAL A 80 19.35 2.56 4.11
N LYS A 81 18.35 1.91 3.59
CA LYS A 81 17.29 2.54 2.82
C LYS A 81 15.98 2.43 3.58
N LEU A 82 15.28 3.53 3.73
CA LEU A 82 13.94 3.55 4.29
C LEU A 82 12.90 3.47 3.18
N TYR A 83 11.71 3.01 3.53
CA TYR A 83 10.57 3.09 2.63
C TYR A 83 10.21 4.54 2.35
N ASP A 84 9.52 4.76 1.23
CA ASP A 84 9.14 6.09 0.78
C ASP A 84 8.14 6.72 1.75
N LYS A 85 8.66 7.60 2.59
CA LYS A 85 7.87 8.32 3.59
C LYS A 85 6.81 9.21 2.95
N LYS A 86 7.15 9.87 1.85
CA LYS A 86 6.21 10.75 1.15
C LYS A 86 5.03 9.96 0.62
N ALA A 87 5.27 8.81 0.01
CA ALA A 87 4.21 7.95 -0.50
C ALA A 87 3.28 7.48 0.63
N ALA A 88 3.83 7.12 1.78
CA ALA A 88 3.04 6.70 2.93
C ALA A 88 2.21 7.85 3.49
N LEU A 89 2.79 9.04 3.60
CA LEU A 89 2.07 10.24 4.04
C LEU A 89 0.94 10.60 3.07
N ASP A 90 1.19 10.52 1.77
CA ASP A 90 0.19 10.79 0.74
C ASP A 90 -0.97 9.80 0.84
N ALA A 91 -0.69 8.52 1.07
CA ALA A 91 -1.72 7.51 1.24
C ALA A 91 -2.61 7.80 2.45
N ILE A 92 -2.01 8.16 3.57
CA ILE A 92 -2.77 8.53 4.78
C ILE A 92 -3.57 9.79 4.56
N ALA A 93 -2.96 10.80 3.92
CA ALA A 93 -3.64 12.06 3.64
C ALA A 93 -4.85 11.87 2.73
N ARG A 94 -4.75 11.01 1.73
CA ARG A 94 -5.89 10.67 0.87
C ARG A 94 -6.98 9.96 1.64
N TYR A 95 -6.61 9.04 2.50
CA TYR A 95 -7.56 8.33 3.35
C TYR A 95 -8.32 9.31 4.26
N LEU A 96 -7.63 10.32 4.77
CA LEU A 96 -8.22 11.35 5.63
C LEU A 96 -8.97 12.45 4.85
N GLY A 97 -8.95 12.39 3.52
CA GLY A 97 -9.60 13.39 2.69
C GLY A 97 -8.84 14.70 2.55
N MET A 98 -7.55 14.71 2.93
CA MET A 98 -6.71 15.91 2.83
C MET A 98 -6.19 16.16 1.42
N LEU A 99 -6.11 15.09 0.63
CA LEU A 99 -5.64 15.14 -0.76
C LEU A 99 -6.69 14.52 -1.68
N PRO A 100 -6.83 15.00 -2.92
CA PRO A 100 -7.72 14.36 -3.87
C PRO A 100 -7.22 12.97 -4.23
N LYS A 101 -8.16 12.06 -4.52
CA LYS A 101 -7.81 10.74 -5.04
C LYS A 101 -7.07 10.91 -6.37
N PRO A 102 -6.05 10.08 -6.66
CA PRO A 102 -5.40 10.14 -7.95
C PRO A 102 -6.41 9.86 -9.06
N ALA A 103 -6.28 10.58 -10.18
CA ALA A 103 -7.11 10.33 -11.35
C ALA A 103 -6.91 8.86 -11.78
N PRO A 104 -8.00 8.14 -12.14
CA PRO A 104 -7.86 6.79 -12.63
C PRO A 104 -7.00 6.80 -13.89
N THR A 105 -5.96 5.97 -13.90
CA THR A 105 -5.19 5.74 -15.11
C THR A 105 -6.06 4.92 -16.07
N GLU A 106 -5.88 5.10 -17.36
CA GLU A 106 -6.66 4.39 -18.37
C GLU A 106 -6.59 2.87 -18.22
N ASP A 107 -5.58 2.37 -17.52
CA ASP A 107 -5.32 0.94 -17.34
C ASP A 107 -5.83 0.37 -16.01
N GLU A 108 -6.30 1.20 -15.09
CA GLU A 108 -6.85 0.72 -13.83
C GLU A 108 -8.38 0.65 -13.88
N PRO A 109 -8.94 -0.53 -13.57
CA PRO A 109 -10.37 -0.60 -13.38
C PRO A 109 -10.76 0.32 -12.23
N THR A 110 -11.65 1.25 -12.49
CA THR A 110 -12.21 2.13 -11.49
C THR A 110 -12.86 1.30 -10.39
N GLN A 111 -12.21 1.22 -9.24
CA GLN A 111 -12.74 0.51 -8.09
C GLN A 111 -13.64 1.41 -7.21
N ASP A 112 -13.95 2.56 -7.69
CA ASP A 112 -14.72 3.52 -6.90
C ASP A 112 -16.19 3.40 -7.21
N GLY A 113 -16.93 2.71 -6.32
CA GLY A 113 -18.39 2.71 -6.33
C GLY A 113 -18.97 2.68 -7.73
N GLY A 114 -18.09 2.39 -8.62
CA GLY A 114 -18.30 2.46 -10.02
C GLY A 114 -19.22 1.36 -10.47
N GLU A 115 -19.83 1.63 -11.53
CA GLU A 115 -20.64 0.74 -12.28
C GLU A 115 -20.02 -0.66 -12.36
N ASP A 116 -20.79 -1.69 -12.05
CA ASP A 116 -20.40 -3.07 -12.24
C ASP A 116 -19.83 -3.21 -13.67
N PRO A 117 -18.67 -3.81 -13.85
CA PRO A 117 -18.10 -4.04 -15.19
C PRO A 117 -19.09 -4.68 -16.17
N ARG A 118 -20.00 -5.48 -15.67
CA ARG A 118 -21.06 -6.08 -16.48
C ARG A 118 -22.07 -5.05 -16.98
N GLU A 119 -22.43 -4.11 -16.12
CA GLU A 119 -23.33 -3.03 -16.48
C GLU A 119 -22.68 -2.07 -17.47
N PHE A 120 -21.42 -1.76 -17.24
CA PHE A 120 -20.63 -0.98 -18.19
C PHE A 120 -20.59 -1.64 -19.56
N LEU A 121 -20.24 -2.93 -19.60
CA LEU A 121 -20.15 -3.68 -20.85
C LEU A 121 -21.51 -3.72 -21.57
N LYS A 122 -22.56 -3.98 -20.81
CA LYS A 122 -23.92 -4.01 -21.33
C LYS A 122 -24.34 -2.69 -21.95
N ARG A 123 -24.01 -1.60 -21.28
CA ARG A 123 -24.27 -0.25 -21.77
C ARG A 123 -23.49 0.03 -23.05
N GLU A 124 -22.22 -0.34 -23.11
CA GLU A 124 -21.39 -0.14 -24.30
C GLU A 124 -21.90 -0.97 -25.49
N LEU A 125 -22.27 -2.20 -25.25
CA LEU A 125 -22.87 -3.06 -26.29
C LEU A 125 -24.17 -2.48 -26.79
N SER A 126 -25.03 -1.98 -25.93
CA SER A 126 -26.28 -1.32 -26.30
C SER A 126 -26.02 -0.06 -27.12
N ARG A 127 -25.02 0.70 -26.74
CA ARG A 127 -24.66 1.90 -27.50
C ARG A 127 -24.16 1.57 -28.90
N LEU A 128 -23.36 0.54 -29.04
CA LEU A 128 -22.86 0.08 -30.31
C LEU A 128 -23.99 -0.49 -31.19
N ALA A 129 -24.90 -1.22 -30.57
CA ALA A 129 -26.08 -1.74 -31.29
C ALA A 129 -27.00 -0.63 -31.76
N ALA A 130 -27.16 0.43 -30.96
CA ALA A 130 -27.99 1.59 -31.30
C ALA A 130 -27.39 2.41 -32.46
N ARG A 131 -26.08 2.33 -32.65
CA ARG A 131 -25.41 2.98 -33.78
C ARG A 131 -25.79 2.39 -35.12
N GLY A 132 -26.21 1.13 -35.13
CA GLY A 132 -26.52 0.45 -36.34
C GLY A 132 -25.33 0.23 -37.27
N PRO A 133 -25.49 -0.61 -38.29
CA PRO A 133 -24.43 -0.70 -39.28
C PRO A 133 -24.41 0.62 -40.06
N GLU A 134 -23.31 1.34 -39.94
CA GLU A 134 -23.11 2.44 -40.83
C GLU A 134 -22.79 1.89 -42.19
N GLU A 135 -23.66 2.21 -43.09
CA GLU A 135 -23.44 1.89 -44.49
C GLU A 135 -22.31 2.76 -45.05
#